data_1143e4d10ded56d0d1c62855d58b12dd
#
_entry.id   1143e4d10ded56d0d1c62855d58b12dd
#
_cell.length_a   1.000
_cell.length_b   1.000
_cell.length_c   1.000
_cell.angle_alpha   90.00
_cell.angle_beta   90.00
_cell.angle_gamma   90.00
#
_symmetry.space_group_name_H-M   'P 1'
#
loop_
_entity.id
_entity.type
_entity.pdbx_description
1 polymer ?
#
loop_
_entity_poly.entity_id
_entity_poly.type
_entity_poly.pdbx_seq_one_letter_code
_entity_poly.pdbx_strand_id
1 'polypeptide(L)'
;MKEKKIIPCIYLCNKIAVKGLQDRTLVDADPLSLAKFYENNGADALLIFDMSDTDESHEEALDIIKSICMELDIPVYGAGNVKRMEDIKKLLYAGCNKATLNYSKQSNIEITEEVSKKFGPEKIIACVASVDEVSANKELIESYCDMVLLVNPVKVHDTAAATAPQPMMVCLSELTLDKMINVLQIENLYGISGEAVTKNAAELNSLKNILEENGVKIT
;
A
#
# COMPACT_ATOMS: atom_id res chain seq x y z
N MET A 1 20.82 -2.93 -8.33
CA MET A 1 19.47 -2.42 -8.00
C MET A 1 18.87 -3.34 -6.93
N LYS A 2 18.13 -2.79 -5.99
CA LYS A 2 17.32 -3.58 -5.04
C LYS A 2 16.17 -4.25 -5.80
N GLU A 3 15.74 -5.41 -5.34
CA GLU A 3 14.57 -6.09 -5.88
C GLU A 3 13.31 -5.24 -5.66
N LYS A 4 12.44 -5.22 -6.67
CA LYS A 4 11.20 -4.45 -6.68
C LYS A 4 10.01 -5.39 -6.46
N LYS A 5 8.95 -4.87 -5.88
CA LYS A 5 7.77 -5.64 -5.52
C LYS A 5 6.54 -5.21 -6.32
N ILE A 6 5.76 -6.20 -6.70
CA ILE A 6 4.45 -6.02 -7.35
C ILE A 6 3.38 -6.32 -6.31
N ILE A 7 2.63 -5.28 -5.92
CA ILE A 7 1.77 -5.30 -4.74
C ILE A 7 0.33 -4.96 -5.16
N PRO A 8 -0.51 -5.96 -5.44
CA PRO A 8 -1.94 -5.71 -5.67
C PRO A 8 -2.59 -4.96 -4.51
N CYS A 9 -3.69 -4.26 -4.80
CA CYS A 9 -4.43 -3.51 -3.81
C CYS A 9 -5.89 -3.97 -3.76
N ILE A 10 -6.43 -4.20 -2.56
CA ILE A 10 -7.85 -4.37 -2.29
C ILE A 10 -8.39 -3.08 -1.68
N TYR A 11 -9.36 -2.47 -2.35
CA TYR A 11 -10.14 -1.35 -1.80
C TYR A 11 -11.39 -1.94 -1.17
N LEU A 12 -11.39 -2.09 0.15
CA LEU A 12 -12.45 -2.73 0.93
C LEU A 12 -13.52 -1.73 1.31
N CYS A 13 -14.73 -1.90 0.80
CA CYS A 13 -15.87 -1.04 1.06
C CYS A 13 -17.13 -1.88 1.32
N ASN A 14 -17.77 -1.71 2.48
CA ASN A 14 -18.98 -2.46 2.84
C ASN A 14 -18.85 -3.97 2.59
N LYS A 15 -17.77 -4.58 3.08
CA LYS A 15 -17.42 -6.02 2.99
C LYS A 15 -17.04 -6.53 1.60
N ILE A 16 -17.04 -5.71 0.56
CA ILE A 16 -16.71 -6.12 -0.79
C ILE A 16 -15.45 -5.39 -1.28
N ALA A 17 -14.76 -5.99 -2.26
CA ALA A 17 -13.67 -5.34 -2.95
C ALA A 17 -14.21 -4.49 -4.11
N VAL A 18 -13.80 -3.21 -4.13
CA VAL A 18 -14.16 -2.25 -5.18
C VAL A 18 -12.92 -1.84 -5.98
N LYS A 19 -13.12 -1.17 -7.10
CA LYS A 19 -12.08 -0.92 -8.09
C LYS A 19 -11.00 0.07 -7.64
N GLY A 20 -11.36 1.10 -6.86
CA GLY A 20 -10.39 2.11 -6.47
C GLY A 20 -10.92 3.11 -5.44
N LEU A 21 -10.06 4.05 -5.04
CA LEU A 21 -10.41 5.07 -4.05
C LEU A 21 -11.59 5.96 -4.47
N GLN A 22 -11.75 6.19 -5.77
CA GLN A 22 -12.81 7.05 -6.34
C GLN A 22 -13.85 6.24 -7.13
N ASP A 23 -13.62 4.97 -7.38
CA ASP A 23 -14.49 4.10 -8.15
C ASP A 23 -14.97 2.93 -7.29
N ARG A 24 -16.25 2.96 -6.91
CA ARG A 24 -16.91 1.94 -6.07
C ARG A 24 -17.48 0.77 -6.86
N THR A 25 -17.16 0.65 -8.15
CA THR A 25 -17.56 -0.51 -8.96
C THR A 25 -17.03 -1.79 -8.32
N LEU A 26 -17.92 -2.78 -8.18
CA LEU A 26 -17.58 -4.09 -7.62
C LEU A 26 -16.47 -4.77 -8.43
N VAL A 27 -15.46 -5.25 -7.74
CA VAL A 27 -14.41 -6.13 -8.28
C VAL A 27 -14.67 -7.55 -7.85
N ASP A 28 -14.88 -7.78 -6.55
CA ASP A 28 -15.22 -9.09 -6.01
C ASP A 28 -16.09 -8.96 -4.75
N ALA A 29 -17.05 -9.84 -4.61
CA ALA A 29 -17.91 -9.90 -3.43
C ALA A 29 -17.24 -10.62 -2.25
N ASP A 30 -16.15 -11.36 -2.49
CA ASP A 30 -15.37 -12.08 -1.48
C ASP A 30 -13.91 -11.60 -1.48
N PRO A 31 -13.57 -10.60 -0.65
CA PRO A 31 -12.21 -10.07 -0.56
C PRO A 31 -11.15 -11.11 -0.15
N LEU A 32 -11.51 -12.15 0.61
CA LEU A 32 -10.59 -13.20 0.99
C LEU A 32 -10.22 -14.09 -0.21
N SER A 33 -11.20 -14.49 -1.01
CA SER A 33 -10.96 -15.23 -2.26
C SER A 33 -10.12 -14.42 -3.24
N LEU A 34 -10.39 -13.11 -3.34
CA LEU A 34 -9.60 -12.20 -4.17
C LEU A 34 -8.15 -12.08 -3.68
N ALA A 35 -7.94 -11.99 -2.37
CA ALA A 35 -6.60 -11.93 -1.78
C ALA A 35 -5.78 -13.21 -2.08
N LYS A 36 -6.39 -14.38 -1.91
CA LYS A 36 -5.79 -15.67 -2.28
C LYS A 36 -5.48 -15.76 -3.79
N PHE A 37 -6.38 -15.22 -4.60
CA PHE A 37 -6.14 -15.16 -6.05
C PHE A 37 -4.89 -14.34 -6.38
N TYR A 38 -4.69 -13.17 -5.74
CA TYR A 38 -3.48 -12.36 -5.95
C TYR A 38 -2.21 -13.08 -5.52
N GLU A 39 -2.20 -13.70 -4.34
CA GLU A 39 -1.07 -14.48 -3.85
C GLU A 39 -0.72 -15.62 -4.80
N ASN A 40 -1.71 -16.42 -5.22
CA ASN A 40 -1.51 -17.55 -6.13
C ASN A 40 -1.01 -17.12 -7.53
N ASN A 41 -1.22 -15.88 -7.92
CA ASN A 41 -0.74 -15.29 -9.16
C ASN A 41 0.59 -14.53 -9.01
N GLY A 42 1.26 -14.62 -7.86
CA GLY A 42 2.62 -14.13 -7.68
C GLY A 42 2.72 -12.73 -7.09
N ALA A 43 1.72 -12.27 -6.33
CA ALA A 43 1.84 -11.04 -5.55
C ALA A 43 2.97 -11.15 -4.50
N ASP A 44 3.78 -10.09 -4.34
CA ASP A 44 4.86 -10.05 -3.36
C ASP A 44 4.43 -9.57 -1.97
N ALA A 45 3.32 -8.87 -1.91
CA ALA A 45 2.61 -8.39 -0.73
C ALA A 45 1.20 -7.98 -1.15
N LEU A 46 0.35 -7.67 -0.18
CA LEU A 46 -1.00 -7.15 -0.41
C LEU A 46 -1.18 -5.83 0.33
N LEU A 47 -1.70 -4.81 -0.34
CA LEU A 47 -2.14 -3.56 0.27
C LEU A 47 -3.67 -3.57 0.39
N ILE A 48 -4.22 -3.28 1.57
CA ILE A 48 -5.66 -3.19 1.78
C ILE A 48 -6.00 -1.79 2.27
N PHE A 49 -6.85 -1.08 1.51
CA PHE A 49 -7.45 0.18 1.94
C PHE A 49 -8.84 -0.10 2.52
N ASP A 50 -9.00 0.11 3.81
CA ASP A 50 -10.31 0.19 4.45
C ASP A 50 -10.98 1.53 4.12
N MET A 51 -12.09 1.46 3.39
CA MET A 51 -12.85 2.60 2.89
C MET A 51 -14.23 2.69 3.55
N SER A 52 -14.37 2.14 4.74
CA SER A 52 -15.61 2.14 5.52
C SER A 52 -16.01 3.56 5.93
N ASP A 53 -17.30 3.84 5.85
CA ASP A 53 -17.87 5.17 6.15
C ASP A 53 -18.36 5.28 7.61
N THR A 54 -18.57 4.15 8.31
CA THR A 54 -19.06 4.07 9.69
C THR A 54 -18.11 3.25 10.56
N ASP A 55 -18.21 3.44 11.89
CA ASP A 55 -17.42 2.65 12.83
C ASP A 55 -17.84 1.15 12.79
N GLU A 56 -19.11 0.84 12.56
CA GLU A 56 -19.59 -0.54 12.39
C GLU A 56 -18.96 -1.21 11.15
N SER A 57 -19.02 -0.56 10.00
CA SER A 57 -18.40 -1.09 8.78
C SER A 57 -16.87 -1.16 8.87
N HIS A 58 -16.24 -0.31 9.69
CA HIS A 58 -14.82 -0.39 10.01
C HIS A 58 -14.48 -1.66 10.81
N GLU A 59 -15.25 -2.00 11.85
CA GLU A 59 -15.04 -3.24 12.62
C GLU A 59 -15.23 -4.48 11.73
N GLU A 60 -16.23 -4.47 10.86
CA GLU A 60 -16.43 -5.54 9.88
C GLU A 60 -15.26 -5.65 8.87
N ALA A 61 -14.70 -4.52 8.45
CA ALA A 61 -13.52 -4.51 7.59
C ALA A 61 -12.29 -5.10 8.30
N LEU A 62 -12.11 -4.80 9.58
CA LEU A 62 -11.03 -5.38 10.40
C LEU A 62 -11.15 -6.90 10.54
N ASP A 63 -12.35 -7.45 10.66
CA ASP A 63 -12.56 -8.91 10.69
C ASP A 63 -12.19 -9.56 9.36
N ILE A 64 -12.50 -8.93 8.23
CA ILE A 64 -12.09 -9.38 6.90
C ILE A 64 -10.58 -9.30 6.75
N ILE A 65 -9.95 -8.17 7.13
CA ILE A 65 -8.49 -7.99 7.09
C ILE A 65 -7.81 -9.08 7.93
N LYS A 66 -8.34 -9.37 9.13
CA LYS A 66 -7.82 -10.43 9.99
C LYS A 66 -7.90 -11.79 9.31
N SER A 67 -9.03 -12.10 8.69
CA SER A 67 -9.21 -13.38 7.96
C SER A 67 -8.20 -13.49 6.80
N ILE A 68 -7.97 -12.41 6.07
CA ILE A 68 -6.95 -12.35 5.00
C ILE A 68 -5.55 -12.58 5.57
N CYS A 69 -5.17 -11.86 6.64
CA CYS A 69 -3.85 -12.00 7.26
C CYS A 69 -3.59 -13.41 7.82
N MET A 70 -4.62 -14.15 8.22
CA MET A 70 -4.49 -15.52 8.73
C MET A 70 -4.30 -16.55 7.62
N GLU A 71 -4.74 -16.26 6.43
CA GLU A 71 -4.81 -17.21 5.31
C GLU A 71 -3.71 -17.00 4.26
N LEU A 72 -3.07 -15.81 4.22
CA LEU A 72 -2.00 -15.49 3.29
C LEU A 72 -0.63 -15.66 3.93
N ASP A 73 0.32 -16.17 3.15
CA ASP A 73 1.74 -16.25 3.52
C ASP A 73 2.51 -14.97 3.18
N ILE A 74 2.01 -14.16 2.21
CA ILE A 74 2.62 -12.88 1.83
C ILE A 74 2.30 -11.76 2.82
N PRO A 75 3.18 -10.74 2.95
CA PRO A 75 2.94 -9.60 3.83
C PRO A 75 1.67 -8.81 3.45
N VAL A 76 0.88 -8.44 4.46
CA VAL A 76 -0.30 -7.59 4.30
C VAL A 76 -0.06 -6.22 4.93
N TYR A 77 -0.31 -5.15 4.19
CA TYR A 77 -0.21 -3.76 4.63
C TYR A 77 -1.60 -3.16 4.74
N GLY A 78 -1.96 -2.69 5.95
CA GLY A 78 -3.27 -2.10 6.22
C GLY A 78 -3.25 -0.58 6.06
N ALA A 79 -4.23 -0.02 5.37
CA ALA A 79 -4.43 1.41 5.14
C ALA A 79 -5.90 1.80 5.26
N GLY A 80 -6.16 3.10 5.40
CA GLY A 80 -7.52 3.65 5.51
C GLY A 80 -8.04 3.67 6.94
N ASN A 81 -9.03 4.51 7.18
CA ASN A 81 -9.75 4.69 8.46
C ASN A 81 -8.92 4.88 9.74
N VAL A 82 -7.64 5.20 9.62
CA VAL A 82 -6.80 5.54 10.76
C VAL A 82 -7.06 6.98 11.19
N LYS A 83 -7.54 7.14 12.41
CA LYS A 83 -7.83 8.44 13.06
C LYS A 83 -7.03 8.64 14.35
N ARG A 84 -6.61 7.56 14.99
CA ARG A 84 -5.95 7.54 16.31
C ARG A 84 -5.08 6.28 16.46
N MET A 85 -4.23 6.25 17.48
CA MET A 85 -3.36 5.12 17.79
C MET A 85 -4.11 3.78 17.90
N GLU A 86 -5.32 3.77 18.43
CA GLU A 86 -6.08 2.53 18.62
C GLU A 86 -6.42 1.86 17.26
N ASP A 87 -6.62 2.65 16.20
CA ASP A 87 -6.90 2.10 14.87
C ASP A 87 -5.64 1.42 14.28
N ILE A 88 -4.46 1.98 14.50
CA ILE A 88 -3.18 1.33 14.17
C ILE A 88 -3.02 0.01 14.93
N LYS A 89 -3.29 0.02 16.23
CA LYS A 89 -3.24 -1.18 17.06
C LYS A 89 -4.16 -2.27 16.53
N LYS A 90 -5.39 -1.93 16.13
CA LYS A 90 -6.35 -2.89 15.56
C LYS A 90 -5.82 -3.51 14.28
N LEU A 91 -5.28 -2.73 13.33
CA LEU A 91 -4.68 -3.25 12.10
C LEU A 91 -3.51 -4.21 12.37
N LEU A 92 -2.60 -3.83 13.27
CA LEU A 92 -1.45 -4.67 13.62
C LEU A 92 -1.89 -5.96 14.35
N TYR A 93 -2.90 -5.90 15.22
CA TYR A 93 -3.43 -7.07 15.91
C TYR A 93 -4.33 -7.95 15.02
N ALA A 94 -4.90 -7.38 13.96
CA ALA A 94 -5.54 -8.17 12.91
C ALA A 94 -4.53 -9.00 12.08
N GLY A 95 -3.23 -8.71 12.21
CA GLY A 95 -2.16 -9.45 11.54
C GLY A 95 -1.43 -8.68 10.44
N CYS A 96 -1.78 -7.42 10.20
CA CYS A 96 -1.05 -6.61 9.23
C CYS A 96 0.43 -6.49 9.61
N ASN A 97 1.31 -6.71 8.65
CA ASN A 97 2.76 -6.55 8.84
C ASN A 97 3.14 -5.09 9.07
N LYS A 98 2.41 -4.17 8.44
CA LYS A 98 2.55 -2.71 8.58
C LYS A 98 1.18 -2.04 8.55
N ALA A 99 1.07 -0.89 9.22
CA ALA A 99 -0.09 -0.02 9.18
C ALA A 99 0.29 1.36 8.67
N THR A 100 -0.65 2.02 8.01
CA THR A 100 -0.42 3.25 7.25
C THR A 100 -1.03 4.46 7.95
N LEU A 101 -0.24 5.50 8.16
CA LEU A 101 -0.65 6.82 8.64
C LEU A 101 -0.80 7.79 7.46
N ASN A 102 -2.01 8.32 7.25
CA ASN A 102 -2.31 9.28 6.18
C ASN A 102 -1.86 10.69 6.57
N TYR A 103 -0.80 11.19 5.97
CA TYR A 103 -0.18 12.50 6.27
C TYR A 103 -0.94 13.70 5.69
N SER A 104 -1.98 13.48 4.87
CA SER A 104 -2.96 14.53 4.57
C SER A 104 -3.83 14.89 5.78
N LYS A 105 -3.72 14.14 6.89
CA LYS A 105 -4.40 14.40 8.17
C LYS A 105 -3.38 14.79 9.24
N GLN A 106 -3.49 16.01 9.75
CA GLN A 106 -2.60 16.53 10.78
C GLN A 106 -2.57 15.63 12.03
N SER A 107 -3.72 15.07 12.44
CA SER A 107 -3.80 14.15 13.57
C SER A 107 -2.92 12.89 13.41
N ASN A 108 -2.74 12.40 12.20
CA ASN A 108 -1.88 11.24 11.94
C ASN A 108 -0.39 11.60 12.01
N ILE A 109 -0.03 12.81 11.58
CA ILE A 109 1.33 13.33 11.73
C ILE A 109 1.68 13.43 13.21
N GLU A 110 0.79 14.00 14.03
CA GLU A 110 1.00 14.22 15.46
C GLU A 110 1.19 12.93 16.26
N ILE A 111 0.53 11.83 15.88
CA ILE A 111 0.66 10.55 16.59
C ILE A 111 1.80 9.67 16.09
N THR A 112 2.49 10.02 14.99
CA THR A 112 3.49 9.17 14.34
C THR A 112 4.59 8.74 15.30
N GLU A 113 5.18 9.67 16.04
CA GLU A 113 6.26 9.38 16.99
C GLU A 113 5.79 8.44 18.10
N GLU A 114 4.60 8.67 18.66
CA GLU A 114 4.04 7.85 19.75
C GLU A 114 3.75 6.43 19.27
N VAL A 115 3.15 6.29 18.08
CA VAL A 115 2.86 5.00 17.44
C VAL A 115 4.16 4.23 17.18
N SER A 116 5.16 4.90 16.61
CA SER A 116 6.46 4.30 16.31
C SER A 116 7.19 3.84 17.56
N LYS A 117 7.20 4.65 18.63
CA LYS A 117 7.78 4.24 19.91
C LYS A 117 7.12 3.02 20.53
N LYS A 118 5.81 2.85 20.28
CA LYS A 118 5.04 1.74 20.84
C LYS A 118 5.14 0.45 20.07
N PHE A 119 5.15 0.52 18.73
CA PHE A 119 5.06 -0.65 17.86
C PHE A 119 6.33 -0.91 17.06
N GLY A 120 7.24 0.03 16.99
CA GLY A 120 8.45 0.03 16.17
C GLY A 120 8.24 0.78 14.83
N PRO A 121 9.28 1.50 14.35
CA PRO A 121 9.22 2.21 13.06
C PRO A 121 8.98 1.26 11.89
N GLU A 122 9.46 0.00 11.98
CA GLU A 122 9.29 -1.03 10.95
C GLU A 122 7.83 -1.42 10.71
N LYS A 123 6.91 -0.99 11.59
CA LYS A 123 5.45 -1.24 11.48
C LYS A 123 4.70 -0.11 10.80
N ILE A 124 5.35 1.01 10.49
CA ILE A 124 4.67 2.24 10.09
C ILE A 124 5.02 2.62 8.65
N ILE A 125 3.97 2.90 7.86
CA ILE A 125 4.05 3.48 6.53
C ILE A 125 3.50 4.90 6.57
N ALA A 126 4.27 5.90 6.13
CA ALA A 126 3.77 7.25 5.91
C ALA A 126 3.08 7.31 4.54
N CYS A 127 1.76 7.51 4.52
CA CYS A 127 1.00 7.68 3.28
C CYS A 127 0.87 9.17 2.96
N VAL A 128 1.33 9.56 1.78
CA VAL A 128 1.39 10.93 1.29
C VAL A 128 0.74 11.05 -0.08
N ALA A 129 0.15 12.21 -0.36
CA ALA A 129 -0.45 12.51 -1.66
C ALA A 129 0.52 13.25 -2.60
N SER A 130 1.62 13.78 -2.08
CA SER A 130 2.60 14.53 -2.86
C SER A 130 4.02 14.42 -2.32
N VAL A 131 4.99 14.80 -3.14
CA VAL A 131 6.41 14.93 -2.78
C VAL A 131 6.61 16.05 -1.77
N ASP A 132 5.81 17.10 -1.84
CA ASP A 132 5.88 18.22 -0.91
C ASP A 132 5.53 17.76 0.51
N GLU A 133 4.56 16.86 0.68
CA GLU A 133 4.23 16.25 1.98
C GLU A 133 5.40 15.42 2.52
N VAL A 134 6.13 14.69 1.66
CA VAL A 134 7.35 13.98 2.06
C VAL A 134 8.41 14.98 2.55
N SER A 135 8.64 16.05 1.80
CA SER A 135 9.65 17.05 2.12
C SER A 135 9.33 17.79 3.42
N ALA A 136 8.05 18.15 3.61
CA ALA A 136 7.58 18.84 4.82
C ALA A 136 7.70 17.98 6.09
N ASN A 137 7.65 16.64 5.97
CA ASN A 137 7.68 15.71 7.10
C ASN A 137 8.94 14.83 7.10
N LYS A 138 10.00 15.23 6.40
CA LYS A 138 11.18 14.39 6.14
C LYS A 138 11.79 13.81 7.42
N GLU A 139 12.08 14.64 8.42
CA GLU A 139 12.71 14.22 9.67
C GLU A 139 11.84 13.23 10.47
N LEU A 140 10.53 13.46 10.47
CA LEU A 140 9.57 12.58 11.14
C LEU A 140 9.50 11.22 10.45
N ILE A 141 9.43 11.20 9.12
CA ILE A 141 9.41 9.98 8.31
C ILE A 141 10.71 9.20 8.51
N GLU A 142 11.86 9.87 8.44
CA GLU A 142 13.18 9.25 8.60
C GLU A 142 13.35 8.59 9.97
N SER A 143 12.83 9.23 11.02
CA SER A 143 13.00 8.76 12.40
C SER A 143 11.99 7.70 12.83
N TYR A 144 10.77 7.73 12.27
CA TYR A 144 9.63 6.99 12.84
C TYR A 144 8.84 6.14 11.85
N CYS A 145 9.23 6.09 10.57
CA CYS A 145 8.58 5.27 9.56
C CYS A 145 9.60 4.39 8.84
N ASP A 146 9.16 3.24 8.36
CA ASP A 146 9.98 2.30 7.57
C ASP A 146 9.83 2.52 6.06
N MET A 147 8.70 3.07 5.65
CA MET A 147 8.34 3.20 4.24
C MET A 147 7.46 4.43 3.99
N VAL A 148 7.52 4.93 2.77
CA VAL A 148 6.58 5.92 2.24
C VAL A 148 5.65 5.26 1.22
N LEU A 149 4.34 5.49 1.33
CA LEU A 149 3.33 5.18 0.32
C LEU A 149 2.90 6.49 -0.36
N LEU A 150 3.27 6.68 -1.61
CA LEU A 150 2.82 7.82 -2.42
C LEU A 150 1.57 7.40 -3.22
N VAL A 151 0.44 8.06 -2.96
CA VAL A 151 -0.85 7.72 -3.57
C VAL A 151 -1.18 8.68 -4.72
N ASN A 152 -1.47 8.10 -5.90
CA ASN A 152 -1.91 8.83 -7.11
C ASN A 152 -1.06 10.07 -7.45
N PRO A 153 0.26 9.94 -7.60
CA PRO A 153 1.10 11.06 -7.98
C PRO A 153 0.67 11.60 -9.35
N VAL A 154 0.53 12.93 -9.43
CA VAL A 154 0.09 13.62 -10.66
C VAL A 154 1.10 13.40 -11.81
N LYS A 155 2.39 13.24 -11.46
CA LYS A 155 3.45 12.93 -12.42
C LYS A 155 4.35 11.83 -11.85
N VAL A 156 4.55 10.79 -12.62
CA VAL A 156 5.49 9.71 -12.27
C VAL A 156 6.93 10.22 -12.11
N HIS A 157 7.28 11.32 -12.79
CA HIS A 157 8.59 11.99 -12.65
C HIS A 157 8.81 12.63 -11.29
N ASP A 158 7.74 13.06 -10.62
CA ASP A 158 7.84 13.63 -9.28
C ASP A 158 8.26 12.58 -8.25
N THR A 159 7.98 11.29 -8.56
CA THR A 159 8.43 10.14 -7.77
C THR A 159 9.96 9.99 -7.79
N ALA A 160 10.60 10.24 -8.94
CA ALA A 160 12.06 10.17 -9.07
C ALA A 160 12.77 11.31 -8.33
N ALA A 161 12.13 12.48 -8.25
CA ALA A 161 12.64 13.64 -7.54
C ALA A 161 12.41 13.56 -6.02
N ALA A 162 11.50 12.67 -5.59
CA ALA A 162 11.27 12.45 -4.17
C ALA A 162 12.46 11.69 -3.58
N THR A 163 13.39 12.42 -3.03
CA THR A 163 14.40 11.87 -2.12
C THR A 163 13.75 11.51 -0.79
N ALA A 164 12.75 10.61 -0.84
CA ALA A 164 12.19 10.08 0.39
C ALA A 164 13.33 9.45 1.19
N PRO A 165 13.42 9.73 2.49
CA PRO A 165 14.48 9.15 3.33
C PRO A 165 14.32 7.64 3.49
N GLN A 166 13.12 7.13 3.24
CA GLN A 166 12.75 5.71 3.37
C GLN A 166 12.36 5.11 2.00
N PRO A 167 12.41 3.77 1.83
CA PRO A 167 11.93 3.09 0.65
C PRO A 167 10.50 3.49 0.29
N MET A 168 10.22 3.72 -0.99
CA MET A 168 8.92 4.24 -1.43
C MET A 168 8.14 3.21 -2.22
N MET A 169 6.87 3.02 -1.86
CA MET A 169 5.86 2.34 -2.65
C MET A 169 4.98 3.38 -3.34
N VAL A 170 4.66 3.17 -4.61
CA VAL A 170 3.79 4.08 -5.38
C VAL A 170 2.48 3.37 -5.69
N CYS A 171 1.36 3.98 -5.30
CA CYS A 171 0.02 3.51 -5.61
C CYS A 171 -0.56 4.32 -6.78
N LEU A 172 -0.82 3.67 -7.90
CA LEU A 172 -1.20 4.28 -9.16
C LEU A 172 -2.55 3.75 -9.64
N SER A 173 -3.40 4.64 -10.19
CA SER A 173 -4.68 4.25 -10.80
C SER A 173 -4.49 3.70 -12.21
N GLU A 174 -3.57 4.29 -13.00
CA GLU A 174 -3.28 3.85 -14.37
C GLU A 174 -1.78 3.92 -14.68
N LEU A 175 -1.29 2.91 -15.39
CA LEU A 175 0.09 2.87 -15.85
C LEU A 175 0.22 2.01 -17.11
N THR A 176 0.91 2.52 -18.12
CA THR A 176 1.34 1.70 -19.26
C THR A 176 2.58 0.90 -18.87
N LEU A 177 2.84 -0.20 -19.57
CA LEU A 177 4.02 -1.05 -19.32
C LEU A 177 5.34 -0.24 -19.35
N ASP A 178 5.53 0.61 -20.36
CA ASP A 178 6.74 1.45 -20.47
C ASP A 178 6.93 2.38 -19.26
N LYS A 179 5.85 2.99 -18.78
CA LYS A 179 5.90 3.83 -17.59
C LYS A 179 6.18 3.01 -16.33
N MET A 180 5.63 1.79 -16.25
CA MET A 180 5.87 0.87 -15.14
C MET A 180 7.35 0.48 -15.06
N ILE A 181 7.95 0.13 -16.20
CA ILE A 181 9.39 -0.16 -16.31
C ILE A 181 10.21 1.05 -15.82
N ASN A 182 9.91 2.25 -16.34
CA ASN A 182 10.63 3.47 -15.94
C ASN A 182 10.53 3.78 -14.45
N VAL A 183 9.34 3.63 -13.86
CA VAL A 183 9.11 3.86 -12.42
C VAL A 183 9.88 2.84 -11.58
N LEU A 184 9.85 1.57 -11.96
CA LEU A 184 10.52 0.51 -11.23
C LEU A 184 12.06 0.58 -11.30
N GLN A 185 12.63 1.32 -12.26
CA GLN A 185 14.07 1.59 -12.32
C GLN A 185 14.54 2.64 -11.29
N ILE A 186 13.64 3.36 -10.64
CA ILE A 186 13.99 4.34 -9.60
C ILE A 186 14.65 3.63 -8.42
N GLU A 187 15.84 4.06 -8.01
CA GLU A 187 16.66 3.33 -7.03
C GLU A 187 15.96 3.14 -5.68
N ASN A 188 15.35 4.20 -5.14
CA ASN A 188 14.69 4.18 -3.83
C ASN A 188 13.25 3.64 -3.88
N LEU A 189 12.76 3.20 -5.03
CA LEU A 189 11.45 2.58 -5.11
C LEU A 189 11.49 1.17 -4.51
N TYR A 190 10.54 0.87 -3.64
CA TYR A 190 10.30 -0.46 -3.08
C TYR A 190 9.43 -1.30 -4.01
N GLY A 191 8.37 -0.72 -4.54
CA GLY A 191 7.43 -1.41 -5.41
C GLY A 191 6.29 -0.52 -5.91
N ILE A 192 5.42 -1.12 -6.70
CA ILE A 192 4.22 -0.48 -7.24
C ILE A 192 2.96 -1.18 -6.75
N SER A 193 1.89 -0.42 -6.59
CA SER A 193 0.58 -0.87 -6.12
C SER A 193 -0.56 -0.14 -6.83
N GLY A 194 -1.80 -0.43 -6.44
CA GLY A 194 -3.01 0.25 -6.92
C GLY A 194 -3.65 -0.42 -8.13
N GLU A 195 -4.62 0.27 -8.72
CA GLU A 195 -5.40 -0.25 -9.86
C GLU A 195 -4.52 -0.65 -11.05
N ALA A 196 -3.41 0.06 -11.27
CA ALA A 196 -2.46 -0.25 -12.33
C ALA A 196 -1.90 -1.68 -12.24
N VAL A 197 -1.73 -2.20 -11.02
CA VAL A 197 -1.30 -3.59 -10.76
C VAL A 197 -2.51 -4.52 -10.77
N THR A 198 -3.59 -4.15 -10.10
CA THR A 198 -4.78 -4.97 -9.90
C THR A 198 -5.46 -5.36 -11.22
N LYS A 199 -5.46 -4.47 -12.22
CA LYS A 199 -5.97 -4.76 -13.58
C LYS A 199 -5.26 -5.94 -14.26
N ASN A 200 -4.02 -6.23 -13.90
CA ASN A 200 -3.19 -7.29 -14.45
C ASN A 200 -3.02 -8.47 -13.50
N ALA A 201 -3.84 -8.55 -12.47
CA ALA A 201 -3.66 -9.50 -11.37
C ALA A 201 -3.70 -10.99 -11.80
N ALA A 202 -4.45 -11.33 -12.84
CA ALA A 202 -4.47 -12.67 -13.41
C ALA A 202 -3.15 -13.06 -14.15
N GLU A 203 -2.32 -12.07 -14.44
CA GLU A 203 -1.10 -12.21 -15.25
C GLU A 203 0.15 -11.68 -14.52
N LEU A 204 0.12 -11.60 -13.17
CA LEU A 204 1.23 -11.00 -12.40
C LEU A 204 2.56 -11.70 -12.67
N ASN A 205 2.56 -13.02 -12.76
CA ASN A 205 3.78 -13.76 -13.11
C ASN A 205 4.29 -13.43 -14.52
N SER A 206 3.38 -13.30 -15.49
CA SER A 206 3.74 -12.86 -16.85
C SER A 206 4.25 -11.43 -16.86
N LEU A 207 3.62 -10.54 -16.09
CA LEU A 207 4.07 -9.16 -15.92
C LEU A 207 5.48 -9.10 -15.32
N LYS A 208 5.75 -9.88 -14.27
CA LYS A 208 7.09 -9.98 -13.67
C LYS A 208 8.15 -10.41 -14.69
N ASN A 209 7.88 -11.46 -15.45
CA ASN A 209 8.80 -11.91 -16.51
C ASN A 209 9.09 -10.81 -17.53
N ILE A 210 8.07 -10.09 -17.99
CA ILE A 210 8.25 -8.96 -18.93
C ILE A 210 9.10 -7.86 -18.30
N LEU A 211 8.88 -7.54 -17.03
CA LEU A 211 9.65 -6.52 -16.31
C LEU A 211 11.13 -6.94 -16.18
N GLU A 212 11.41 -8.20 -15.88
CA GLU A 212 12.75 -8.76 -15.78
C GLU A 212 13.48 -8.74 -17.14
N GLU A 213 12.80 -9.12 -18.22
CA GLU A 213 13.32 -9.02 -19.59
C GLU A 213 13.69 -7.58 -19.98
N ASN A 214 13.04 -6.58 -19.38
CA ASN A 214 13.33 -5.17 -19.54
C ASN A 214 14.29 -4.58 -18.47
N GLY A 215 15.01 -5.44 -17.75
CA GLY A 215 16.09 -5.06 -16.85
C GLY A 215 15.62 -4.57 -15.47
N VAL A 216 14.36 -4.78 -15.10
CA VAL A 216 13.87 -4.55 -13.74
C VAL A 216 14.14 -5.80 -12.90
N LYS A 217 14.81 -5.64 -11.76
CA LYS A 217 15.01 -6.75 -10.82
C LYS A 217 13.76 -6.92 -9.96
N ILE A 218 12.98 -7.97 -10.16
CA ILE A 218 11.75 -8.29 -9.42
C ILE A 218 12.03 -9.39 -8.38
N THR A 219 11.23 -9.41 -7.30
CA THR A 219 11.27 -10.46 -6.26
C THR A 219 10.65 -11.75 -6.77
#